data_d12cfe94641f054d67551ccf22cc0a2f
#
_entry.id   d12cfe94641f054d67551ccf22cc0a2f
#
_cell.length_a   1.000
_cell.length_b   1.000
_cell.length_c   1.000
_cell.angle_alpha   90.00
_cell.angle_beta   90.00
_cell.angle_gamma   90.00
#
_symmetry.space_group_name_H-M   'P 1'
#
loop_
_entity.id
_entity.type
_entity.pdbx_description
1 polymer ?
#
loop_
_entity_poly.entity_id
_entity_poly.type
_entity_poly.pdbx_seq_one_letter_code
_entity_poly.pdbx_strand_id
1 'polypeptide(L)'
;SKTGLVMPSPAVADTLTAEFGERVVSVLDACQMRHHPDLIPRWLNDQGPILMTSSKFFGGPSFGSAVFFPHRAVDTMNDQLAEESPATVAAIAEACASYLTHHDIGDVLPKLHDAMPPGFCNSGVLLRWAAGLHEMETLNDTTVANGGIANTEKHVRAWVHAMREEAQKFS
;
A
#
# COMPACT_ATOMS: atom_id res chain seq x y z
N SER A 1 8.68 5.79 -6.95
CA SER A 1 9.31 6.85 -7.75
C SER A 1 10.17 6.26 -8.85
N LYS A 2 10.18 6.87 -10.04
CA LYS A 2 11.04 6.43 -11.17
C LYS A 2 12.53 6.67 -10.90
N THR A 3 12.84 7.58 -9.98
CA THR A 3 14.22 7.96 -9.62
C THR A 3 14.81 7.14 -8.48
N GLY A 4 13.98 6.35 -7.77
CA GLY A 4 14.38 5.65 -6.55
C GLY A 4 14.51 6.56 -5.32
N LEU A 5 14.21 7.86 -5.46
CA LEU A 5 14.22 8.79 -4.34
C LEU A 5 12.93 8.66 -3.53
N VAL A 6 13.07 8.61 -2.21
CA VAL A 6 11.95 8.70 -1.26
C VAL A 6 11.77 10.18 -0.91
N MET A 7 10.59 10.72 -1.21
CA MET A 7 10.28 12.14 -0.96
C MET A 7 8.86 12.26 -0.38
N PRO A 8 8.67 12.96 0.71
CA PRO A 8 9.71 13.47 1.60
C PRO A 8 10.50 12.34 2.26
N SER A 9 11.67 12.67 2.84
CA SER A 9 12.41 11.67 3.63
C SER A 9 11.62 11.28 4.89
N PRO A 10 11.81 10.07 5.44
CA PRO A 10 11.15 9.67 6.68
C PRO A 10 11.33 10.69 7.82
N ALA A 11 12.52 11.27 7.94
CA ALA A 11 12.80 12.31 8.94
C ALA A 11 11.94 13.57 8.76
N VAL A 12 11.62 13.96 7.53
CA VAL A 12 10.69 15.07 7.26
C VAL A 12 9.26 14.70 7.64
N ALA A 13 8.82 13.47 7.37
CA ALA A 13 7.52 12.99 7.80
C ALA A 13 7.42 12.98 9.34
N ASP A 14 8.46 12.49 10.02
CA ASP A 14 8.55 12.52 11.49
C ASP A 14 8.42 13.96 12.03
N THR A 15 9.13 14.92 11.43
CA THR A 15 9.07 16.34 11.82
C THR A 15 7.67 16.91 11.61
N LEU A 16 7.03 16.64 10.48
CA LEU A 16 5.67 17.12 10.19
C LEU A 16 4.66 16.54 11.17
N THR A 17 4.76 15.26 11.47
CA THR A 17 3.89 14.60 12.47
C THR A 17 4.11 15.18 13.87
N ALA A 18 5.36 15.45 14.26
CA ALA A 18 5.67 16.06 15.54
C ALA A 18 5.17 17.51 15.67
N GLU A 19 5.24 18.30 14.58
CA GLU A 19 4.83 19.71 14.58
C GLU A 19 3.32 19.90 14.46
N PHE A 20 2.67 19.11 13.60
CA PHE A 20 1.27 19.31 13.25
C PHE A 20 0.31 18.29 13.88
N GLY A 21 0.83 17.18 14.43
CA GLY A 21 0.04 16.12 15.05
C GLY A 21 -1.03 15.57 14.10
N GLU A 22 -2.24 15.40 14.60
CA GLU A 22 -3.37 14.84 13.85
C GLU A 22 -3.87 15.70 12.68
N ARG A 23 -3.38 16.94 12.55
CA ARG A 23 -3.73 17.81 11.41
C ARG A 23 -3.05 17.41 10.10
N VAL A 24 -2.07 16.51 10.15
CA VAL A 24 -1.34 16.01 8.98
C VAL A 24 -1.35 14.50 9.00
N VAL A 25 -1.80 13.91 7.92
CA VAL A 25 -1.74 12.46 7.69
C VAL A 25 -0.71 12.21 6.59
N SER A 26 0.36 11.53 6.95
CA SER A 26 1.39 11.11 6.00
C SER A 26 0.96 9.79 5.34
N VAL A 27 0.84 9.78 4.01
CA VAL A 27 0.50 8.59 3.23
C VAL A 27 1.73 8.13 2.45
N LEU A 28 2.11 6.86 2.60
CA LEU A 28 3.20 6.28 1.82
C LEU A 28 2.67 5.73 0.48
N ASP A 29 3.13 6.30 -0.62
CA ASP A 29 2.95 5.67 -1.94
C ASP A 29 4.01 4.58 -2.15
N ALA A 30 3.65 3.35 -1.82
CA ALA A 30 4.46 2.15 -2.01
C ALA A 30 4.08 1.37 -3.29
N CYS A 31 3.39 1.99 -4.24
CA CYS A 31 2.91 1.31 -5.45
C CYS A 31 4.04 0.72 -6.32
N GLN A 32 5.27 1.19 -6.20
CA GLN A 32 6.41 0.62 -6.89
C GLN A 32 7.07 -0.56 -6.15
N MET A 33 6.73 -0.78 -4.88
CA MET A 33 7.28 -1.85 -4.02
C MET A 33 8.83 -1.92 -4.03
N ARG A 34 9.51 -0.77 -4.19
CA ARG A 34 10.98 -0.66 -4.31
C ARG A 34 11.66 -0.19 -3.02
N HIS A 35 11.03 -0.39 -1.92
CA HIS A 35 11.53 -0.05 -0.59
C HIS A 35 11.95 -1.32 0.16
N HIS A 36 12.71 -1.14 1.23
CA HIS A 36 13.02 -2.25 2.12
C HIS A 36 11.73 -2.79 2.76
N PRO A 37 11.57 -4.10 2.89
CA PRO A 37 10.36 -4.70 3.49
C PRO A 37 9.99 -4.14 4.86
N ASP A 38 10.99 -3.83 5.70
CA ASP A 38 10.78 -3.30 7.05
C ASP A 38 10.14 -1.89 7.08
N LEU A 39 10.14 -1.17 5.95
CA LEU A 39 9.50 0.14 5.88
C LEU A 39 7.98 0.05 6.05
N ILE A 40 7.35 -0.99 5.50
CA ILE A 40 5.89 -1.18 5.56
C ILE A 40 5.39 -1.27 6.99
N PRO A 41 5.82 -2.26 7.81
CA PRO A 41 5.32 -2.37 9.18
C PRO A 41 5.68 -1.15 10.03
N ARG A 42 6.87 -0.59 9.85
CA ARG A 42 7.28 0.63 10.56
C ARG A 42 6.37 1.81 10.20
N TRP A 43 6.10 2.05 8.92
CA TRP A 43 5.25 3.15 8.49
C TRP A 43 3.82 3.02 9.00
N LEU A 44 3.23 1.82 8.91
CA LEU A 44 1.89 1.55 9.45
C LEU A 44 1.81 1.79 10.97
N ASN A 45 2.86 1.43 11.70
CA ASN A 45 2.87 1.64 13.15
C ASN A 45 3.04 3.10 13.55
N ASP A 46 3.94 3.83 12.87
CA ASP A 46 4.44 5.11 13.35
C ASP A 46 3.81 6.31 12.60
N GLN A 47 3.46 6.16 11.32
CA GLN A 47 3.12 7.29 10.47
C GLN A 47 1.66 7.27 9.97
N GLY A 48 1.30 6.39 9.06
CA GLY A 48 -0.02 6.45 8.46
C GLY A 48 -0.32 5.39 7.40
N PRO A 49 -1.33 5.64 6.55
CA PRO A 49 -1.73 4.70 5.51
C PRO A 49 -0.66 4.45 4.44
N ILE A 50 -0.78 3.31 3.78
CA ILE A 50 0.09 2.91 2.67
C ILE A 50 -0.76 2.55 1.46
N LEU A 51 -0.40 3.10 0.31
CA LEU A 51 -0.94 2.72 -0.99
C LEU A 51 -0.05 1.66 -1.63
N MET A 52 -0.62 0.53 -2.03
CA MET A 52 0.10 -0.57 -2.66
C MET A 52 -0.60 -1.09 -3.90
N THR A 53 0.20 -1.61 -4.85
CA THR A 53 -0.31 -2.36 -6.01
C THR A 53 0.64 -3.51 -6.35
N SER A 54 0.09 -4.63 -6.78
CA SER A 54 0.87 -5.76 -7.28
C SER A 54 1.30 -5.61 -8.74
N SER A 55 0.74 -4.66 -9.48
CA SER A 55 0.88 -4.53 -10.94
C SER A 55 2.17 -3.89 -11.43
N LYS A 56 3.04 -3.43 -10.53
CA LYS A 56 4.30 -2.74 -10.90
C LYS A 56 5.49 -3.70 -10.77
N PHE A 57 6.10 -3.73 -9.60
CA PHE A 57 7.32 -4.50 -9.36
C PHE A 57 7.10 -6.01 -9.50
N PHE A 58 5.98 -6.52 -9.03
CA PHE A 58 5.67 -7.96 -9.07
C PHE A 58 5.04 -8.43 -10.39
N GLY A 59 4.77 -7.53 -11.33
CA GLY A 59 4.24 -7.90 -12.64
C GLY A 59 2.80 -8.45 -12.61
N GLY A 60 2.08 -8.28 -11.52
CA GLY A 60 0.67 -8.66 -11.42
C GLY A 60 -0.22 -7.86 -12.39
N PRO A 61 -1.47 -8.30 -12.61
CA PRO A 61 -2.40 -7.63 -13.50
C PRO A 61 -2.67 -6.17 -13.07
N SER A 62 -2.83 -5.29 -14.04
CA SER A 62 -3.15 -3.87 -13.81
C SER A 62 -4.49 -3.68 -13.10
N PHE A 63 -4.67 -2.53 -12.44
CA PHE A 63 -5.89 -2.15 -11.72
C PHE A 63 -6.18 -2.95 -10.44
N GLY A 64 -5.15 -3.60 -9.85
CA GLY A 64 -5.18 -4.16 -8.50
C GLY A 64 -4.42 -3.26 -7.54
N SER A 65 -5.13 -2.48 -6.74
CA SER A 65 -4.55 -1.64 -5.69
C SER A 65 -5.27 -1.84 -4.36
N ALA A 66 -4.57 -1.54 -3.27
CA ALA A 66 -5.13 -1.56 -1.92
C ALA A 66 -4.56 -0.40 -1.10
N VAL A 67 -5.34 0.00 -0.11
CA VAL A 67 -4.90 0.93 0.94
C VAL A 67 -4.83 0.14 2.24
N PHE A 68 -3.68 0.20 2.90
CA PHE A 68 -3.50 -0.38 4.22
C PHE A 68 -3.57 0.74 5.25
N PHE A 69 -4.45 0.59 6.22
CA PHE A 69 -4.60 1.55 7.30
C PHE A 69 -3.93 1.03 8.58
N PRO A 70 -3.29 1.90 9.37
CA PRO A 70 -2.91 1.58 10.74
C PRO A 70 -4.13 1.21 11.58
N HIS A 71 -4.00 0.23 12.49
CA HIS A 71 -5.10 -0.12 13.41
C HIS A 71 -5.66 1.10 14.15
N ARG A 72 -4.78 1.95 14.68
CA ARG A 72 -5.18 3.20 15.36
C ARG A 72 -6.06 4.12 14.50
N ALA A 73 -5.80 4.20 13.19
CA ALA A 73 -6.62 5.02 12.30
C ALA A 73 -8.01 4.40 12.09
N VAL A 74 -8.08 3.07 12.01
CA VAL A 74 -9.35 2.34 11.93
C VAL A 74 -10.14 2.51 13.23
N ASP A 75 -9.49 2.39 14.38
CA ASP A 75 -10.12 2.60 15.69
C ASP A 75 -10.68 4.04 15.80
N THR A 76 -9.87 5.04 15.44
CA THR A 76 -10.32 6.45 15.43
C THR A 76 -11.51 6.67 14.50
N MET A 77 -11.49 6.08 13.29
CA MET A 77 -12.62 6.18 12.36
C MET A 77 -13.88 5.51 12.91
N ASN A 78 -13.75 4.36 13.57
CA ASN A 78 -14.87 3.68 14.21
C ASN A 78 -15.46 4.51 15.35
N ASP A 79 -14.63 5.10 16.21
CA ASP A 79 -15.06 5.96 17.31
C ASP A 79 -15.79 7.19 16.78
N GLN A 80 -15.24 7.87 15.76
CA GLN A 80 -15.88 9.01 15.12
C GLN A 80 -17.22 8.62 14.48
N LEU A 81 -17.26 7.53 13.72
CA LEU A 81 -18.50 7.04 13.13
C LEU A 81 -19.55 6.65 14.20
N ALA A 82 -19.11 6.16 15.37
CA ALA A 82 -20.01 5.82 16.46
C ALA A 82 -20.74 7.05 17.05
N GLU A 83 -20.08 8.19 17.07
CA GLU A 83 -20.63 9.46 17.57
C GLU A 83 -21.55 10.16 16.56
N GLU A 84 -21.41 9.83 15.27
CA GLU A 84 -22.18 10.47 14.21
C GLU A 84 -23.63 9.98 14.12
N SER A 85 -24.51 10.90 13.68
CA SER A 85 -25.92 10.56 13.45
C SER A 85 -26.09 9.58 12.29
N PRO A 86 -27.14 8.75 12.29
CA PRO A 86 -27.42 7.86 11.15
C PRO A 86 -27.52 8.60 9.80
N ALA A 87 -28.04 9.84 9.81
CA ALA A 87 -28.11 10.66 8.61
C ALA A 87 -26.74 11.09 8.09
N THR A 88 -25.82 11.46 8.99
CA THR A 88 -24.43 11.78 8.62
C THR A 88 -23.71 10.56 8.04
N VAL A 89 -23.84 9.42 8.72
CA VAL A 89 -23.22 8.16 8.24
C VAL A 89 -23.77 7.76 6.86
N ALA A 90 -25.08 7.89 6.64
CA ALA A 90 -25.70 7.63 5.34
C ALA A 90 -25.16 8.58 4.24
N ALA A 91 -24.98 9.87 4.55
CA ALA A 91 -24.41 10.83 3.61
C ALA A 91 -22.93 10.52 3.27
N ILE A 92 -22.14 10.09 4.25
CA ILE A 92 -20.77 9.60 4.02
C ILE A 92 -20.78 8.36 3.13
N ALA A 93 -21.65 7.40 3.43
CA ALA A 93 -21.79 6.17 2.65
C ALA A 93 -22.20 6.46 1.19
N GLU A 94 -23.15 7.37 0.97
CA GLU A 94 -23.56 7.80 -0.36
C GLU A 94 -22.42 8.46 -1.14
N ALA A 95 -21.64 9.33 -0.49
CA ALA A 95 -20.45 9.95 -1.10
C ALA A 95 -19.40 8.89 -1.50
N CYS A 96 -19.16 7.91 -0.63
CA CYS A 96 -18.24 6.79 -0.90
C CYS A 96 -18.74 5.87 -2.02
N ALA A 97 -20.05 5.68 -2.16
CA ALA A 97 -20.66 4.75 -3.12
C ALA A 97 -20.36 5.09 -4.59
N SER A 98 -19.91 6.31 -4.88
CA SER A 98 -19.41 6.69 -6.21
C SER A 98 -18.09 6.01 -6.60
N TYR A 99 -17.33 5.47 -5.64
CA TYR A 99 -15.99 4.92 -5.83
C TYR A 99 -15.80 3.55 -5.21
N LEU A 100 -16.57 3.21 -4.18
CA LEU A 100 -16.44 2.02 -3.36
C LEU A 100 -17.77 1.26 -3.27
N THR A 101 -17.68 -0.03 -3.03
CA THR A 101 -18.82 -0.86 -2.62
C THR A 101 -18.63 -1.29 -1.16
N HIS A 102 -19.67 -1.81 -0.52
CA HIS A 102 -19.54 -2.36 0.83
C HIS A 102 -18.49 -3.49 0.90
N HIS A 103 -18.27 -4.22 -0.20
CA HIS A 103 -17.21 -5.25 -0.29
C HIS A 103 -15.79 -4.68 -0.25
N ASP A 104 -15.59 -3.41 -0.62
CA ASP A 104 -14.26 -2.78 -0.60
C ASP A 104 -13.88 -2.27 0.80
N ILE A 105 -14.88 -2.03 1.67
CA ILE A 105 -14.67 -1.53 3.04
C ILE A 105 -14.40 -2.68 4.02
N GLY A 106 -15.06 -3.82 3.82
CA GLY A 106 -14.98 -4.98 4.72
C GLY A 106 -15.53 -4.69 6.12
N ASP A 107 -15.33 -5.63 7.04
CA ASP A 107 -15.88 -5.58 8.40
C ASP A 107 -15.12 -4.64 9.36
N VAL A 108 -14.06 -3.98 8.87
CA VAL A 108 -13.21 -3.12 9.71
C VAL A 108 -13.88 -1.78 10.07
N LEU A 109 -14.85 -1.34 9.26
CA LEU A 109 -15.68 -0.14 9.52
C LEU A 109 -17.17 -0.53 9.45
N PRO A 110 -17.69 -1.30 10.42
CA PRO A 110 -19.00 -1.94 10.33
C PRO A 110 -20.14 -0.96 10.14
N LYS A 111 -20.12 0.19 10.85
CA LYS A 111 -21.18 1.19 10.76
C LYS A 111 -21.26 1.84 9.35
N LEU A 112 -20.10 2.04 8.72
CA LEU A 112 -20.04 2.55 7.35
C LEU A 112 -20.41 1.45 6.36
N HIS A 113 -19.90 0.23 6.52
CA HIS A 113 -20.22 -0.93 5.71
C HIS A 113 -21.74 -1.17 5.63
N ASP A 114 -22.43 -1.17 6.79
CA ASP A 114 -23.87 -1.40 6.86
C ASP A 114 -24.70 -0.26 6.24
N ALA A 115 -24.15 0.95 6.22
CA ALA A 115 -24.79 2.10 5.60
C ALA A 115 -24.54 2.19 4.07
N MET A 116 -23.55 1.47 3.54
CA MET A 116 -23.28 1.47 2.12
C MET A 116 -24.41 0.80 1.32
N PRO A 117 -24.77 1.38 0.16
CA PRO A 117 -25.74 0.74 -0.71
C PRO A 117 -25.24 -0.63 -1.20
N PRO A 118 -26.14 -1.58 -1.45
CA PRO A 118 -25.76 -2.86 -2.04
C PRO A 118 -25.01 -2.64 -3.36
N GLY A 119 -23.89 -3.31 -3.53
CA GLY A 119 -23.04 -3.19 -4.70
C GLY A 119 -22.60 -4.56 -5.21
N PHE A 120 -22.02 -4.57 -6.39
CA PHE A 120 -21.44 -5.78 -6.95
C PHE A 120 -20.05 -6.03 -6.34
N CYS A 121 -19.78 -7.26 -5.93
CA CYS A 121 -18.43 -7.67 -5.58
C CYS A 121 -17.53 -7.54 -6.81
N ASN A 122 -16.47 -6.74 -6.70
CA ASN A 122 -15.46 -6.64 -7.75
C ASN A 122 -14.48 -7.83 -7.68
N SER A 123 -14.97 -9.02 -8.03
CA SER A 123 -14.15 -10.23 -8.07
C SER A 123 -12.90 -10.08 -8.96
N GLY A 124 -12.95 -9.17 -9.94
CA GLY A 124 -11.80 -8.85 -10.76
C GLY A 124 -10.63 -8.24 -9.98
N VAL A 125 -10.89 -7.43 -8.95
CA VAL A 125 -9.84 -6.91 -8.04
C VAL A 125 -9.26 -8.05 -7.21
N LEU A 126 -10.10 -8.92 -6.65
CA LEU A 126 -9.65 -10.08 -5.88
C LEU A 126 -8.76 -11.02 -6.69
N LEU A 127 -9.15 -11.33 -7.94
CA LEU A 127 -8.36 -12.17 -8.83
C LEU A 127 -7.03 -11.51 -9.20
N ARG A 128 -6.99 -10.19 -9.41
CA ARG A 128 -5.75 -9.46 -9.66
C ARG A 128 -4.81 -9.49 -8.46
N TRP A 129 -5.36 -9.35 -7.25
CA TRP A 129 -4.59 -9.49 -6.03
C TRP A 129 -4.09 -10.92 -5.83
N ALA A 130 -4.94 -11.93 -6.05
CA ALA A 130 -4.53 -13.33 -5.96
C ALA A 130 -3.34 -13.64 -6.91
N ALA A 131 -3.41 -13.18 -8.15
CA ALA A 131 -2.31 -13.31 -9.10
C ALA A 131 -1.05 -12.56 -8.65
N GLY A 132 -1.21 -11.32 -8.16
CA GLY A 132 -0.09 -10.53 -7.64
C GLY A 132 0.55 -11.13 -6.40
N LEU A 133 -0.23 -11.68 -5.48
CA LEU A 133 0.27 -12.38 -4.29
C LEU A 133 1.04 -13.64 -4.67
N HIS A 134 0.59 -14.38 -5.68
CA HIS A 134 1.33 -15.52 -6.21
C HIS A 134 2.71 -15.13 -6.75
N GLU A 135 2.81 -14.02 -7.47
CA GLU A 135 4.11 -13.50 -7.94
C GLU A 135 5.01 -13.07 -6.78
N MET A 136 4.44 -12.43 -5.74
CA MET A 136 5.16 -12.06 -4.52
C MET A 136 5.70 -13.29 -3.79
N GLU A 137 4.88 -14.33 -3.65
CA GLU A 137 5.26 -15.60 -3.02
C GLU A 137 6.38 -16.28 -3.81
N THR A 138 6.25 -16.38 -5.14
CA THR A 138 7.27 -16.93 -6.02
C THR A 138 8.61 -16.19 -5.90
N LEU A 139 8.58 -14.85 -5.84
CA LEU A 139 9.78 -14.05 -5.62
C LEU A 139 10.39 -14.30 -4.24
N ASN A 140 9.56 -14.41 -3.20
CA ASN A 140 10.02 -14.71 -1.85
C ASN A 140 10.70 -16.08 -1.80
N ASP A 141 10.10 -17.12 -2.36
CA ASP A 141 10.64 -18.48 -2.38
C ASP A 141 11.97 -18.53 -3.15
N THR A 142 12.03 -17.84 -4.29
CA THR A 142 13.27 -17.70 -5.07
C THR A 142 14.34 -16.97 -4.26
N THR A 143 13.97 -15.93 -3.54
CA THR A 143 14.89 -15.15 -2.68
C THR A 143 15.43 -16.01 -1.55
N VAL A 144 14.58 -16.79 -0.89
CA VAL A 144 14.95 -17.72 0.18
C VAL A 144 15.87 -18.83 -0.38
N ALA A 145 15.52 -19.42 -1.51
CA ALA A 145 16.34 -20.45 -2.18
C ALA A 145 17.74 -19.94 -2.56
N ASN A 146 17.86 -18.65 -2.88
CA ASN A 146 19.13 -17.99 -3.20
C ASN A 146 19.92 -17.48 -1.98
N GLY A 147 19.54 -17.85 -0.76
CA GLY A 147 20.24 -17.45 0.46
C GLY A 147 19.83 -16.09 1.04
N GLY A 148 18.61 -15.64 0.72
CA GLY A 148 18.01 -14.46 1.30
C GLY A 148 18.21 -13.16 0.53
N ILE A 149 17.62 -12.09 1.06
CA ILE A 149 17.60 -10.76 0.42
C ILE A 149 19.00 -10.22 0.14
N ALA A 150 19.91 -10.30 1.11
CA ALA A 150 21.27 -9.75 0.96
C ALA A 150 22.03 -10.40 -0.20
N ASN A 151 21.89 -11.72 -0.39
CA ASN A 151 22.52 -12.43 -1.49
C ASN A 151 21.86 -12.10 -2.83
N THR A 152 20.55 -11.97 -2.85
CA THR A 152 19.79 -11.53 -4.03
C THR A 152 20.20 -10.11 -4.44
N GLU A 153 20.31 -9.18 -3.49
CA GLU A 153 20.79 -7.82 -3.74
C GLU A 153 22.20 -7.81 -4.33
N LYS A 154 23.11 -8.65 -3.81
CA LYS A 154 24.46 -8.78 -4.33
C LYS A 154 24.46 -9.21 -5.81
N HIS A 155 23.65 -10.19 -6.16
CA HIS A 155 23.54 -10.64 -7.54
C HIS A 155 22.96 -9.57 -8.47
N VAL A 156 21.90 -8.88 -8.03
CA VAL A 156 21.30 -7.77 -8.81
C VAL A 156 22.31 -6.64 -9.00
N ARG A 157 23.05 -6.25 -7.97
CA ARG A 157 24.10 -5.21 -8.07
C ARG A 157 25.21 -5.61 -9.05
N ALA A 158 25.67 -6.87 -9.00
CA ALA A 158 26.67 -7.38 -9.91
C ALA A 158 26.14 -7.37 -11.37
N TRP A 159 24.90 -7.77 -11.59
CA TRP A 159 24.26 -7.73 -12.89
C TRP A 159 24.13 -6.31 -13.43
N VAL A 160 23.65 -5.35 -12.60
CA VAL A 160 23.56 -3.92 -12.99
C VAL A 160 24.92 -3.35 -13.34
N HIS A 161 25.97 -3.72 -12.58
CA HIS A 161 27.35 -3.27 -12.88
C HIS A 161 27.81 -3.79 -14.25
N ALA A 162 27.65 -5.09 -14.51
CA ALA A 162 28.02 -5.71 -15.79
C ALA A 162 27.25 -5.06 -16.97
N MET A 163 25.96 -4.78 -16.81
CA MET A 163 25.16 -4.09 -17.83
C MET A 163 25.65 -2.67 -18.11
N ARG A 164 26.08 -1.94 -17.08
CA ARG A 164 26.66 -0.58 -17.25
C ARG A 164 28.00 -0.62 -17.97
N GLU A 165 28.86 -1.56 -17.63
CA GLU A 165 30.15 -1.73 -18.32
C GLU A 165 29.94 -2.09 -19.80
N GLU A 166 28.97 -2.96 -20.08
CA GLU A 166 28.66 -3.33 -21.47
C GLU A 166 28.09 -2.12 -22.24
N ALA A 167 27.18 -1.35 -21.65
CA ALA A 167 26.59 -0.18 -22.28
C ALA A 167 27.64 0.92 -22.61
N GLN A 168 28.67 1.06 -21.77
CA GLN A 168 29.77 2.02 -22.02
C GLN A 168 30.63 1.71 -23.26
N LYS A 169 30.61 0.45 -23.73
CA LYS A 169 31.32 0.07 -24.95
C LYS A 169 30.67 0.60 -26.24
N PHE A 170 29.42 1.07 -26.14
CA PHE A 170 28.63 1.55 -27.27
C PHE A 170 28.40 3.07 -27.23
N SER A 171 28.94 3.75 -26.23
CA SER A 171 28.92 5.22 -26.09
C SER A 171 30.23 5.85 -26.54
#